data_e3a47cf575e8b3a2cb95b2ade099d685
#
_entry.id   e3a47cf575e8b3a2cb95b2ade099d685
#
_cell.length_a   1.000
_cell.length_b   1.000
_cell.length_c   1.000
_cell.angle_alpha   90.00
_cell.angle_beta   90.00
_cell.angle_gamma   90.00
#
_symmetry.space_group_name_H-M   'P 1'
#
loop_
_entity.id
_entity.type
_entity.pdbx_description
1 polymer ?
#
loop_
_entity_poly.entity_id
_entity_poly.type
_entity_poly.pdbx_seq_one_letter_code
_entity_poly.pdbx_strand_id
1 'polypeptide(L)'
;IGGQDSKVINLDETGHVSGFMMNDKCAAGTGRFLEMMARTLELDMEEMSRRGLTWEKELTISSMCTVFAESEVISLIADNHTDSDIIHGLNQSIAGKTAAMAARAKGQPPYMMTGGVARNRGVVQALEEKLGAKLFISENPDLCGALGAALFALHGD
;
A
#
# COMPACT_ATOMS: atom_id res chain seq x y z
N ILE A 1 3.72 -0.23 4.86
CA ILE A 1 3.53 -1.32 3.91
C ILE A 1 4.88 -1.61 3.27
N GLY A 2 5.41 -2.80 3.48
CA GLY A 2 6.69 -3.25 2.97
C GLY A 2 6.58 -4.02 1.64
N GLY A 3 7.70 -4.63 1.24
CA GLY A 3 7.77 -5.46 0.04
C GLY A 3 7.01 -6.77 0.18
N GLN A 4 6.98 -7.38 1.37
CA GLN A 4 6.43 -8.72 1.59
C GLN A 4 5.23 -8.74 2.52
N ASP A 5 5.13 -7.81 3.46
CA ASP A 5 4.09 -7.76 4.47
C ASP A 5 3.52 -6.36 4.65
N SER A 6 2.35 -6.30 5.27
CA SER A 6 1.70 -5.05 5.69
C SER A 6 1.40 -5.14 7.17
N LYS A 7 1.67 -4.07 7.89
CA LYS A 7 1.45 -3.97 9.33
C LYS A 7 0.61 -2.73 9.65
N VAL A 8 -0.30 -2.87 10.60
CA VAL A 8 -0.97 -1.75 11.26
C VAL A 8 -0.56 -1.78 12.71
N ILE A 9 -0.05 -0.67 13.20
CA ILE A 9 0.49 -0.52 14.55
C ILE A 9 -0.23 0.66 15.18
N ASN A 10 -0.92 0.42 16.29
CA ASN A 10 -1.48 1.49 17.10
C ASN A 10 -0.52 1.84 18.23
N LEU A 11 -0.38 3.14 18.45
CA LEU A 11 0.38 3.67 19.57
C LEU A 11 -0.59 4.30 20.57
N ASP A 12 -0.23 4.23 21.85
CA ASP A 12 -0.91 4.99 22.90
C ASP A 12 -0.38 6.45 22.96
N GLU A 13 -0.91 7.23 23.89
CA GLU A 13 -0.55 8.63 24.10
C GLU A 13 0.95 8.82 24.47
N THR A 14 1.60 7.77 24.96
CA THR A 14 3.02 7.78 25.35
C THR A 14 3.93 7.27 24.23
N GLY A 15 3.35 6.83 23.09
CA GLY A 15 4.10 6.31 21.94
C GLY A 15 4.42 4.81 22.01
N HIS A 16 3.92 4.09 23.03
CA HIS A 16 4.07 2.65 23.11
C HIS A 16 3.04 1.92 22.24
N VAL A 17 3.41 0.73 21.77
CA VAL A 17 2.52 -0.11 20.95
C VAL A 17 1.36 -0.60 21.81
N SER A 18 0.15 -0.17 21.48
CA SER A 18 -1.10 -0.57 22.12
C SER A 18 -1.89 -1.61 21.30
N GLY A 19 -1.59 -1.75 20.01
CA GLY A 19 -2.21 -2.73 19.13
C GLY A 19 -1.37 -3.02 17.90
N PHE A 20 -1.47 -4.25 17.41
CA PHE A 20 -0.70 -4.72 16.27
C PHE A 20 -1.52 -5.68 15.42
N MET A 21 -1.49 -5.48 14.12
CA MET A 21 -2.07 -6.40 13.13
C MET A 21 -1.12 -6.52 11.95
N MET A 22 -0.96 -7.73 11.43
CA MET A 22 -0.07 -8.02 10.31
C MET A 22 -0.75 -8.92 9.27
N ASN A 23 -0.48 -8.65 8.00
CA ASN A 23 -0.72 -9.54 6.89
C ASN A 23 0.63 -9.96 6.31
N ASP A 24 1.06 -11.15 6.63
CA ASP A 24 2.35 -11.75 6.23
C ASP A 24 2.19 -12.97 5.31
N LYS A 25 0.96 -13.48 5.16
CA LYS A 25 0.67 -14.72 4.43
C LYS A 25 0.30 -14.51 2.97
N CYS A 26 0.04 -13.27 2.56
CA CYS A 26 -0.45 -12.97 1.23
C CYS A 26 0.27 -11.72 0.68
N ALA A 27 0.94 -11.87 -0.45
CA ALA A 27 1.61 -10.75 -1.13
C ALA A 27 0.63 -9.69 -1.65
N ALA A 28 -0.64 -10.04 -1.84
CA ALA A 28 -1.66 -9.10 -2.30
C ALA A 28 -1.82 -7.91 -1.33
N GLY A 29 -1.54 -6.72 -1.83
CA GLY A 29 -1.54 -5.50 -1.02
C GLY A 29 -0.17 -5.10 -0.47
N THR A 30 0.92 -5.68 -0.99
CA THR A 30 2.30 -5.37 -0.61
C THR A 30 3.11 -4.84 -1.80
N GLY A 31 4.35 -4.44 -1.55
CA GLY A 31 5.25 -3.97 -2.60
C GLY A 31 5.52 -5.02 -3.68
N ARG A 32 5.65 -6.30 -3.33
CA ARG A 32 5.83 -7.39 -4.31
C ARG A 32 4.64 -7.57 -5.24
N PHE A 33 3.44 -7.33 -4.75
CA PHE A 33 2.26 -7.30 -5.60
C PHE A 33 2.35 -6.20 -6.65
N LEU A 34 2.74 -4.98 -6.23
CA LEU A 34 2.94 -3.86 -7.16
C LEU A 34 4.06 -4.14 -8.16
N GLU A 35 5.19 -4.69 -7.72
CA GLU A 35 6.31 -5.05 -8.61
C GLU A 35 5.89 -6.07 -9.67
N MET A 36 5.08 -7.05 -9.31
CA MET A 36 4.57 -8.03 -10.26
C MET A 36 3.63 -7.36 -11.27
N MET A 37 2.69 -6.53 -10.81
CA MET A 37 1.77 -5.83 -11.70
C MET A 37 2.50 -4.83 -12.61
N ALA A 38 3.54 -4.15 -12.12
CA ALA A 38 4.38 -3.28 -12.95
C ALA A 38 5.05 -4.06 -14.09
N ARG A 39 5.57 -5.27 -13.81
CA ARG A 39 6.14 -6.14 -14.85
C ARG A 39 5.10 -6.59 -15.86
N THR A 40 3.89 -6.96 -15.41
CA THR A 40 2.79 -7.35 -16.30
C THR A 40 2.34 -6.21 -17.23
N LEU A 41 2.43 -4.97 -16.74
CA LEU A 41 2.14 -3.75 -17.52
C LEU A 41 3.38 -3.21 -18.27
N GLU A 42 4.53 -3.89 -18.21
CA GLU A 42 5.80 -3.46 -18.80
C GLU A 42 6.26 -2.06 -18.35
N LEU A 43 6.02 -1.73 -17.07
CA LEU A 43 6.35 -0.44 -16.47
C LEU A 43 7.38 -0.60 -15.35
N ASP A 44 8.13 0.46 -15.07
CA ASP A 44 8.85 0.58 -13.81
C ASP A 44 7.91 1.12 -12.69
N MET A 45 8.40 1.07 -11.45
CA MET A 45 7.59 1.48 -10.28
C MET A 45 7.32 2.97 -10.23
N GLU A 46 8.20 3.80 -10.76
CA GLU A 46 8.02 5.25 -10.80
C GLU A 46 6.95 5.63 -11.81
N GLU A 47 7.03 5.08 -13.02
CA GLU A 47 6.04 5.27 -14.07
C GLU A 47 4.66 4.73 -13.66
N MET A 48 4.62 3.54 -13.02
CA MET A 48 3.39 3.00 -12.46
C MET A 48 2.76 3.94 -11.43
N SER A 49 3.56 4.49 -10.52
CA SER A 49 3.09 5.47 -9.52
C SER A 49 2.52 6.73 -10.18
N ARG A 50 3.18 7.23 -11.23
CA ARG A 50 2.77 8.42 -11.96
C ARG A 50 1.47 8.19 -12.74
N ARG A 51 1.37 7.10 -13.51
CA ARG A 51 0.19 6.77 -14.33
C ARG A 51 -1.06 6.53 -13.49
N GLY A 52 -0.92 5.93 -12.32
CA GLY A 52 -2.04 5.69 -11.41
C GLY A 52 -2.73 6.95 -10.88
N LEU A 53 -2.20 8.15 -11.16
CA LEU A 53 -2.80 9.44 -10.82
C LEU A 53 -3.59 10.08 -11.99
N THR A 54 -3.55 9.49 -13.19
CA THR A 54 -4.10 10.06 -14.44
C THR A 54 -5.22 9.21 -15.04
N TRP A 55 -5.91 8.46 -14.20
CA TRP A 55 -7.02 7.59 -14.61
C TRP A 55 -8.27 8.38 -15.03
N GLU A 56 -9.09 7.78 -15.89
CA GLU A 56 -10.35 8.35 -16.38
C GLU A 56 -11.55 7.47 -16.03
N LYS A 57 -11.35 6.14 -15.95
CA LYS A 57 -12.40 5.17 -15.66
C LYS A 57 -12.08 4.41 -14.38
N GLU A 58 -13.07 4.32 -13.50
CA GLU A 58 -12.94 3.50 -12.31
C GLU A 58 -13.08 2.02 -12.67
N LEU A 59 -12.03 1.24 -12.39
CA LEU A 59 -12.02 -0.21 -12.54
C LEU A 59 -11.91 -0.87 -11.17
N THR A 60 -12.63 -1.97 -11.02
CA THR A 60 -12.53 -2.79 -9.81
C THR A 60 -11.67 -4.02 -10.09
N ILE A 61 -10.58 -4.18 -9.39
CA ILE A 61 -9.81 -5.43 -9.38
C ILE A 61 -10.39 -6.30 -8.27
N SER A 62 -11.12 -7.35 -8.67
CA SER A 62 -11.90 -8.18 -7.75
C SER A 62 -11.06 -9.22 -7.03
N SER A 63 -9.97 -9.65 -7.67
CA SER A 63 -9.17 -10.76 -7.19
C SER A 63 -8.32 -10.41 -5.98
N MET A 64 -8.53 -11.19 -4.91
CA MET A 64 -7.78 -11.06 -3.65
C MET A 64 -6.41 -11.73 -3.72
N CYS A 65 -6.23 -12.72 -4.58
CA CYS A 65 -5.00 -13.47 -4.78
C CYS A 65 -4.19 -12.85 -5.92
N THR A 66 -2.89 -12.72 -5.71
CA THR A 66 -1.94 -12.12 -6.64
C THR A 66 -1.99 -12.79 -8.03
N VAL A 67 -2.07 -14.12 -8.10
CA VAL A 67 -2.11 -14.86 -9.37
C VAL A 67 -3.40 -14.58 -10.15
N PHE A 68 -4.53 -14.54 -9.47
CA PHE A 68 -5.80 -14.22 -10.13
C PHE A 68 -5.91 -12.75 -10.52
N ALA A 69 -5.34 -11.85 -9.72
CA ALA A 69 -5.26 -10.44 -10.07
C ALA A 69 -4.41 -10.20 -11.32
N GLU A 70 -3.33 -10.95 -11.51
CA GLU A 70 -2.52 -10.90 -12.73
C GLU A 70 -3.34 -11.32 -13.96
N SER A 71 -4.09 -12.42 -13.87
CA SER A 71 -4.97 -12.88 -14.93
C SER A 71 -6.07 -11.87 -15.25
N GLU A 72 -6.62 -11.21 -14.23
CA GLU A 72 -7.63 -10.16 -14.37
C GLU A 72 -7.03 -8.93 -15.07
N VAL A 73 -5.81 -8.50 -14.71
CA VAL A 73 -5.09 -7.41 -15.37
C VAL A 73 -4.82 -7.73 -16.84
N ILE A 74 -4.37 -8.95 -17.16
CA ILE A 74 -4.15 -9.37 -18.55
C ILE A 74 -5.46 -9.30 -19.35
N SER A 75 -6.58 -9.70 -18.76
CA SER A 75 -7.89 -9.60 -19.40
C SER A 75 -8.29 -8.14 -19.66
N LEU A 76 -8.06 -7.25 -18.71
CA LEU A 76 -8.34 -5.81 -18.86
C LEU A 76 -7.48 -5.17 -19.96
N ILE A 77 -6.20 -5.57 -20.10
CA ILE A 77 -5.34 -5.14 -21.20
C ILE A 77 -5.92 -5.62 -22.55
N ALA A 78 -6.35 -6.89 -22.62
CA ALA A 78 -6.96 -7.43 -23.83
C ALA A 78 -8.27 -6.74 -24.21
N ASP A 79 -9.01 -6.24 -23.23
CA ASP A 79 -10.24 -5.44 -23.40
C ASP A 79 -9.95 -3.96 -23.69
N ASN A 80 -8.70 -3.59 -23.95
CA ASN A 80 -8.24 -2.24 -24.28
C ASN A 80 -8.50 -1.19 -23.20
N HIS A 81 -8.49 -1.57 -21.92
CA HIS A 81 -8.43 -0.61 -20.82
C HIS A 81 -7.06 0.05 -20.76
N THR A 82 -7.01 1.31 -20.34
CA THR A 82 -5.74 2.04 -20.19
C THR A 82 -4.94 1.56 -18.99
N ASP A 83 -3.61 1.62 -19.07
CA ASP A 83 -2.75 1.30 -17.93
C ASP A 83 -3.12 2.15 -16.70
N SER A 84 -3.44 3.43 -16.91
CA SER A 84 -3.82 4.36 -15.84
C SER A 84 -5.07 3.88 -15.07
N ASP A 85 -6.10 3.43 -15.79
CA ASP A 85 -7.33 2.91 -15.18
C ASP A 85 -7.07 1.60 -14.42
N ILE A 86 -6.28 0.69 -15.01
CA ILE A 86 -5.88 -0.58 -14.38
C ILE A 86 -5.07 -0.31 -13.10
N ILE A 87 -4.07 0.58 -13.17
CA ILE A 87 -3.23 0.93 -12.02
C ILE A 87 -4.05 1.58 -10.92
N HIS A 88 -5.00 2.45 -11.28
CA HIS A 88 -5.92 3.02 -10.30
C HIS A 88 -6.71 1.93 -9.56
N GLY A 89 -7.29 0.97 -10.30
CA GLY A 89 -7.99 -0.19 -9.71
C GLY A 89 -7.11 -1.01 -8.76
N LEU A 90 -5.84 -1.24 -9.13
CA LEU A 90 -4.85 -1.90 -8.27
C LEU A 90 -4.58 -1.10 -6.98
N ASN A 91 -4.40 0.21 -7.10
CA ASN A 91 -4.18 1.10 -5.96
C ASN A 91 -5.39 1.07 -4.99
N GLN A 92 -6.61 1.12 -5.53
CA GLN A 92 -7.86 1.02 -4.75
C GLN A 92 -7.98 -0.33 -4.03
N SER A 93 -7.58 -1.44 -4.67
CA SER A 93 -7.57 -2.78 -4.06
C SER A 93 -6.61 -2.84 -2.87
N ILE A 94 -5.38 -2.32 -3.01
CA ILE A 94 -4.39 -2.27 -1.93
C ILE A 94 -4.89 -1.40 -0.78
N ALA A 95 -5.37 -0.21 -1.10
CA ALA A 95 -5.90 0.74 -0.12
C ALA A 95 -7.09 0.15 0.66
N GLY A 96 -8.00 -0.53 -0.02
CA GLY A 96 -9.14 -1.19 0.60
C GLY A 96 -8.72 -2.25 1.63
N LYS A 97 -7.73 -3.08 1.30
CA LYS A 97 -7.18 -4.09 2.24
C LYS A 97 -6.52 -3.45 3.45
N THR A 98 -5.71 -2.42 3.23
CA THR A 98 -5.01 -1.72 4.30
C THR A 98 -5.99 -0.97 5.21
N ALA A 99 -6.99 -0.28 4.64
CA ALA A 99 -8.03 0.39 5.40
C ALA A 99 -8.86 -0.61 6.24
N ALA A 100 -9.19 -1.78 5.67
CA ALA A 100 -9.87 -2.84 6.41
C ALA A 100 -9.02 -3.39 7.58
N MET A 101 -7.71 -3.47 7.43
CA MET A 101 -6.80 -3.82 8.54
C MET A 101 -6.79 -2.71 9.60
N ALA A 102 -6.70 -1.44 9.19
CA ALA A 102 -6.72 -0.31 10.11
C ALA A 102 -8.04 -0.26 10.90
N ALA A 103 -9.18 -0.49 10.25
CA ALA A 103 -10.48 -0.54 10.90
C ALA A 103 -10.56 -1.69 11.93
N ARG A 104 -10.09 -2.90 11.58
CA ARG A 104 -10.04 -4.03 12.51
C ARG A 104 -9.11 -3.79 13.69
N ALA A 105 -7.99 -3.09 13.46
CA ALA A 105 -7.08 -2.66 14.52
C ALA A 105 -7.63 -1.49 15.35
N LYS A 106 -8.80 -0.93 15.02
CA LYS A 106 -9.39 0.28 15.62
C LYS A 106 -8.47 1.49 15.50
N GLY A 107 -7.75 1.59 14.38
CA GLY A 107 -6.87 2.72 14.09
C GLY A 107 -7.61 4.05 14.08
N GLN A 108 -6.99 5.09 14.62
CA GLN A 108 -7.50 6.44 14.65
C GLN A 108 -6.47 7.42 14.08
N PRO A 109 -6.90 8.52 13.46
CA PRO A 109 -5.96 9.56 13.03
C PRO A 109 -5.28 10.22 14.27
N PRO A 110 -4.08 10.80 14.10
CA PRO A 110 -3.34 10.90 12.84
C PRO A 110 -2.70 9.58 12.39
N TYR A 111 -2.60 9.39 11.08
CA TYR A 111 -1.98 8.21 10.51
C TYR A 111 -0.60 8.54 9.92
N MET A 112 0.33 7.61 10.09
CA MET A 112 1.63 7.62 9.41
C MET A 112 1.77 6.37 8.54
N MET A 113 2.27 6.53 7.31
CA MET A 113 2.59 5.42 6.42
C MET A 113 4.10 5.31 6.24
N THR A 114 4.62 4.09 6.43
CA THR A 114 6.04 3.76 6.27
C THR A 114 6.22 2.56 5.34
N GLY A 115 7.46 2.29 4.95
CA GLY A 115 7.83 1.23 4.01
C GLY A 115 7.87 1.72 2.57
N GLY A 116 8.43 0.90 1.67
CA GLY A 116 8.67 1.28 0.27
C GLY A 116 7.41 1.66 -0.50
N VAL A 117 6.25 1.06 -0.16
CA VAL A 117 4.96 1.38 -0.82
C VAL A 117 4.50 2.81 -0.56
N ALA A 118 4.97 3.46 0.51
CA ALA A 118 4.67 4.86 0.78
C ALA A 118 5.28 5.83 -0.25
N ARG A 119 6.18 5.36 -1.12
CA ARG A 119 6.69 6.12 -2.28
C ARG A 119 5.70 6.12 -3.44
N ASN A 120 4.75 5.19 -3.48
CA ASN A 120 3.72 5.13 -4.52
C ASN A 120 2.58 6.10 -4.19
N ARG A 121 2.56 7.23 -4.89
CA ARG A 121 1.59 8.32 -4.66
C ARG A 121 0.14 7.90 -4.93
N GLY A 122 -0.08 7.01 -5.89
CA GLY A 122 -1.43 6.50 -6.20
C GLY A 122 -2.00 5.65 -5.06
N VAL A 123 -1.17 4.78 -4.45
CA VAL A 123 -1.58 4.00 -3.27
C VAL A 123 -1.82 4.91 -2.06
N VAL A 124 -0.95 5.92 -1.86
CA VAL A 124 -1.11 6.89 -0.77
C VAL A 124 -2.43 7.62 -0.90
N GLN A 125 -2.73 8.18 -2.08
CA GLN A 125 -3.97 8.91 -2.33
C GLN A 125 -5.20 8.00 -2.11
N ALA A 126 -5.20 6.79 -2.68
CA ALA A 126 -6.30 5.85 -2.51
C ALA A 126 -6.52 5.45 -1.03
N LEU A 127 -5.43 5.33 -0.26
CA LEU A 127 -5.53 5.00 1.17
C LEU A 127 -6.05 6.20 1.99
N GLU A 128 -5.62 7.42 1.69
CA GLU A 128 -6.17 8.64 2.30
C GLU A 128 -7.68 8.77 2.07
N GLU A 129 -8.14 8.49 0.86
CA GLU A 129 -9.56 8.47 0.51
C GLU A 129 -10.34 7.43 1.33
N LYS A 130 -9.82 6.20 1.44
CA LYS A 130 -10.45 5.12 2.22
C LYS A 130 -10.47 5.38 3.72
N LEU A 131 -9.44 6.04 4.26
CA LEU A 131 -9.34 6.37 5.69
C LEU A 131 -10.09 7.67 6.04
N GLY A 132 -10.41 8.50 5.05
CA GLY A 132 -10.98 9.83 5.26
C GLY A 132 -10.03 10.79 5.99
N ALA A 133 -8.70 10.54 5.90
CA ALA A 133 -7.68 11.32 6.60
C ALA A 133 -6.36 11.34 5.82
N LYS A 134 -5.60 12.40 6.00
CA LYS A 134 -4.26 12.51 5.42
C LYS A 134 -3.26 11.62 6.12
N LEU A 135 -2.30 11.12 5.34
CA LEU A 135 -1.19 10.30 5.82
C LEU A 135 0.07 11.16 5.98
N PHE A 136 0.69 11.06 7.12
CA PHE A 136 2.06 11.57 7.28
C PHE A 136 3.03 10.56 6.65
N ILE A 137 3.92 11.04 5.80
CA ILE A 137 4.96 10.24 5.14
C ILE A 137 6.28 10.96 5.33
N SER A 138 7.27 10.27 5.90
CA SER A 138 8.61 10.82 6.06
C SER A 138 9.33 10.91 4.70
N GLU A 139 10.40 11.69 4.62
CA GLU A 139 11.25 11.78 3.41
C GLU A 139 11.83 10.43 2.99
N ASN A 140 12.13 9.56 3.97
CA ASN A 140 12.69 8.23 3.75
C ASN A 140 11.80 7.15 4.40
N PRO A 141 10.61 6.89 3.84
CA PRO A 141 9.62 6.02 4.48
C PRO A 141 10.07 4.56 4.56
N ASP A 142 10.94 4.12 3.67
CA ASP A 142 11.55 2.79 3.62
C ASP A 142 12.60 2.56 4.71
N LEU A 143 13.18 3.64 5.28
CA LEU A 143 14.19 3.56 6.32
C LEU A 143 13.61 3.69 7.74
N CYS A 144 12.33 3.99 7.90
CA CYS A 144 11.72 4.22 9.22
C CYS A 144 11.90 3.04 10.18
N GLY A 145 11.79 1.80 9.68
CA GLY A 145 12.01 0.60 10.52
C GLY A 145 13.45 0.47 11.01
N ALA A 146 14.42 0.72 10.13
CA ALA A 146 15.84 0.70 10.49
C ALA A 146 16.19 1.82 11.48
N LEU A 147 15.66 3.02 11.27
CA LEU A 147 15.82 4.14 12.18
C LEU A 147 15.26 3.83 13.57
N GLY A 148 14.06 3.27 13.64
CA GLY A 148 13.44 2.85 14.89
C GLY A 148 14.29 1.82 15.63
N ALA A 149 14.77 0.79 14.94
CA ALA A 149 15.64 -0.23 15.52
C ALA A 149 16.96 0.36 16.05
N ALA A 150 17.56 1.31 15.32
CA ALA A 150 18.76 2.00 15.76
C ALA A 150 18.53 2.86 17.01
N LEU A 151 17.39 3.55 17.09
CA LEU A 151 17.00 4.34 18.26
C LEU A 151 16.77 3.45 19.49
N PHE A 152 16.11 2.32 19.35
CA PHE A 152 15.96 1.34 20.43
C PHE A 152 17.34 0.83 20.93
N ALA A 153 18.22 0.47 20.01
CA ALA A 153 19.57 0.03 20.38
C ALA A 153 20.39 1.12 21.10
N LEU A 154 20.17 2.38 20.74
CA LEU A 154 20.89 3.51 21.35
C LEU A 154 20.38 3.84 22.77
N HIS A 155 19.07 3.74 22.99
CA HIS A 155 18.45 4.11 24.27
C HIS A 155 18.33 2.94 25.25
N GLY A 156 18.54 1.70 24.82
CA GLY A 156 18.64 0.52 25.70
C GLY A 156 17.32 0.05 26.31
N ASP A 157 16.19 0.36 25.66
CA ASP A 157 14.84 -0.06 26.07
C ASP A 157 14.35 -1.25 25.22
#